data_011cf0efdc4cb8af2aa3611b51564c33
#
_entry.id   011cf0efdc4cb8af2aa3611b51564c33
#
_cell.length_a   1.000
_cell.length_b   1.000
_cell.length_c   1.000
_cell.angle_alpha   90.00
_cell.angle_beta   90.00
_cell.angle_gamma   90.00
#
_symmetry.space_group_name_H-M   'P 1'
#
loop_
_entity.id
_entity.type
_entity.pdbx_description
1 polymer ?
#
loop_
_entity_poly.entity_id
_entity_poly.type
_entity_poly.pdbx_seq_one_letter_code
_entity_poly.pdbx_strand_id
1 'polypeptide(L)'
;MIWVVLVGVFAFSAFVVLSAYAPDLRTGADGGAHALSKSAIGYGGVVELLKGLDRPVVVSRGTPPPTRAGSGVLALTPDPGAELKDLQALHFNGLTLIVLPKWIAAPSPLSPDWVQKAGAMPAKLVVHPLGTGPLKAQLQRRAGVSRPVLRAGEGAGFPAGEVLPLGPIDQLQTLSGAGWDPIVTDEQGRAVLALSRQGGIAVLSDPDVLNTQGVADLNTARAGVEILDRLRDHGPVVFDVTLNGLGRGRSLLKLAFQPPLLGATLCLLAGALMMGLHAVARLSLIHI
;
A
#
# COMPACT_ATOMS: atom_id res chain seq x y z
N MET A 1 29.43 34.13 -19.74
CA MET A 1 29.70 32.70 -19.82
C MET A 1 29.81 32.03 -18.44
N ILE A 2 30.56 32.56 -17.48
CA ILE A 2 30.66 31.97 -16.11
C ILE A 2 29.32 31.81 -15.42
N TRP A 3 28.43 32.79 -15.49
CA TRP A 3 27.10 32.71 -14.88
C TRP A 3 26.21 31.56 -15.43
N VAL A 4 26.31 31.27 -16.72
CA VAL A 4 25.57 30.15 -17.33
C VAL A 4 26.08 28.81 -16.80
N VAL A 5 27.39 28.66 -16.63
CA VAL A 5 27.99 27.46 -16.05
C VAL A 5 27.57 27.31 -14.58
N LEU A 6 27.63 28.38 -13.79
CA LEU A 6 27.21 28.34 -12.37
C LEU A 6 25.75 27.97 -12.20
N VAL A 7 24.87 28.58 -13.02
CA VAL A 7 23.44 28.24 -13.01
C VAL A 7 23.22 26.80 -13.44
N GLY A 8 23.92 26.31 -14.47
CA GLY A 8 23.83 24.92 -14.91
C GLY A 8 24.26 23.92 -13.82
N VAL A 9 25.40 24.18 -13.17
CA VAL A 9 25.89 23.34 -12.05
C VAL A 9 24.92 23.36 -10.88
N PHE A 10 24.39 24.52 -10.51
CA PHE A 10 23.41 24.63 -9.44
C PHE A 10 22.10 23.88 -9.78
N ALA A 11 21.57 24.08 -10.98
CA ALA A 11 20.34 23.43 -11.42
C ALA A 11 20.50 21.89 -11.47
N PHE A 12 21.65 21.40 -11.99
CA PHE A 12 21.95 19.98 -12.00
C PHE A 12 22.09 19.40 -10.59
N SER A 13 22.82 20.10 -9.72
CA SER A 13 22.97 19.65 -8.32
C SER A 13 21.64 19.64 -7.59
N ALA A 14 20.82 20.65 -7.75
CA ALA A 14 19.47 20.70 -7.19
C ALA A 14 18.60 19.55 -7.73
N PHE A 15 18.64 19.29 -9.03
CA PHE A 15 17.94 18.16 -9.64
C PHE A 15 18.36 16.81 -9.05
N VAL A 16 19.68 16.58 -8.90
CA VAL A 16 20.23 15.34 -8.31
C VAL A 16 19.76 15.17 -6.87
N VAL A 17 19.87 16.23 -6.05
CA VAL A 17 19.40 16.20 -4.65
C VAL A 17 17.91 15.96 -4.56
N LEU A 18 17.10 16.70 -5.32
CA LEU A 18 15.65 16.52 -5.34
C LEU A 18 15.26 15.10 -5.79
N SER A 19 15.94 14.56 -6.81
CA SER A 19 15.68 13.19 -7.28
C SER A 19 16.04 12.14 -6.21
N ALA A 20 17.10 12.37 -5.43
CA ALA A 20 17.49 11.48 -4.34
C ALA A 20 16.47 11.44 -3.20
N TYR A 21 15.86 12.58 -2.89
CA TYR A 21 14.95 12.72 -1.75
C TYR A 21 13.47 12.75 -2.14
N ALA A 22 13.15 12.81 -3.44
CA ALA A 22 11.76 12.84 -3.93
C ALA A 22 10.85 11.74 -3.34
N PRO A 23 11.29 10.46 -3.19
CA PRO A 23 10.47 9.42 -2.57
C PRO A 23 10.14 9.71 -1.09
N ASP A 24 11.06 10.36 -0.36
CA ASP A 24 10.86 10.70 1.06
C ASP A 24 9.87 11.86 1.23
N LEU A 25 9.78 12.74 0.23
CA LEU A 25 8.87 13.90 0.23
C LEU A 25 7.42 13.52 -0.10
N ARG A 26 7.19 12.32 -0.64
CA ARG A 26 5.83 11.84 -0.88
C ARG A 26 5.12 11.59 0.44
N THR A 27 4.16 12.42 0.78
CA THR A 27 3.39 12.33 2.04
C THR A 27 2.36 11.20 2.01
N GLY A 28 1.91 10.78 0.81
CA GLY A 28 0.81 9.85 0.62
C GLY A 28 -0.57 10.52 0.70
N ALA A 29 -0.64 11.84 0.70
CA ALA A 29 -1.91 12.58 0.61
C ALA A 29 -2.36 12.71 -0.86
N ASP A 30 -2.31 11.60 -1.61
CA ASP A 30 -2.58 11.55 -3.05
C ASP A 30 -3.96 10.99 -3.40
N GLY A 31 -4.77 10.66 -2.38
CA GLY A 31 -6.10 10.09 -2.56
C GLY A 31 -6.12 8.60 -2.92
N GLY A 32 -4.96 7.92 -3.02
CA GLY A 32 -4.84 6.52 -3.38
C GLY A 32 -5.43 5.53 -2.35
N ALA A 33 -5.50 4.25 -2.75
CA ALA A 33 -6.02 3.17 -1.90
C ALA A 33 -4.92 2.57 -1.02
N HIS A 34 -4.34 3.35 -0.12
CA HIS A 34 -3.26 2.91 0.78
C HIS A 34 -3.42 3.52 2.19
N ALA A 35 -2.64 3.01 3.14
CA ALA A 35 -2.78 3.32 4.57
C ALA A 35 -2.46 4.77 4.97
N LEU A 36 -1.75 5.55 4.15
CA LEU A 36 -1.46 6.96 4.39
C LEU A 36 -2.55 7.88 3.85
N SER A 37 -3.45 7.37 3.02
CA SER A 37 -4.53 8.15 2.42
C SER A 37 -5.77 8.18 3.31
N LYS A 38 -6.30 9.37 3.53
CA LYS A 38 -7.58 9.62 4.23
C LYS A 38 -8.77 9.72 3.26
N SER A 39 -8.55 9.45 1.97
CA SER A 39 -9.62 9.43 0.98
C SER A 39 -10.65 8.34 1.30
N ALA A 40 -11.82 8.40 0.66
CA ALA A 40 -12.88 7.39 0.83
C ALA A 40 -12.40 5.96 0.57
N ILE A 41 -11.49 5.77 -0.41
CA ILE A 41 -10.92 4.47 -0.79
C ILE A 41 -9.61 4.15 -0.08
N GLY A 42 -9.03 5.11 0.66
CA GLY A 42 -7.81 4.92 1.44
C GLY A 42 -8.05 4.16 2.75
N TYR A 43 -6.99 3.78 3.43
CA TYR A 43 -7.06 3.02 4.69
C TYR A 43 -6.58 3.83 5.90
N GLY A 44 -6.37 5.14 5.74
CA GLY A 44 -6.02 6.02 6.85
C GLY A 44 -7.04 6.00 7.99
N GLY A 45 -8.33 5.84 7.67
CA GLY A 45 -9.41 5.76 8.66
C GLY A 45 -9.26 4.54 9.58
N VAL A 46 -9.04 3.34 9.04
CA VAL A 46 -8.84 2.14 9.87
C VAL A 46 -7.53 2.19 10.66
N VAL A 47 -6.48 2.79 10.12
CA VAL A 47 -5.21 2.99 10.85
C VAL A 47 -5.43 3.87 12.09
N GLU A 48 -6.14 5.00 11.94
CA GLU A 48 -6.45 5.88 13.06
C GLU A 48 -7.43 5.22 14.05
N LEU A 49 -8.39 4.44 13.56
CA LEU A 49 -9.31 3.67 14.40
C LEU A 49 -8.54 2.66 15.26
N LEU A 50 -7.63 1.87 14.68
CA LEU A 50 -6.81 0.90 15.41
C LEU A 50 -5.95 1.58 16.47
N LYS A 51 -5.33 2.73 16.15
CA LYS A 51 -4.58 3.53 17.13
C LYS A 51 -5.46 4.00 18.28
N GLY A 52 -6.66 4.51 17.97
CA GLY A 52 -7.63 4.97 18.98
C GLY A 52 -8.15 3.86 19.90
N LEU A 53 -8.07 2.60 19.45
CA LEU A 53 -8.40 1.40 20.22
C LEU A 53 -7.20 0.75 20.89
N ASP A 54 -6.04 1.42 20.95
CA ASP A 54 -4.77 0.90 21.46
C ASP A 54 -4.33 -0.44 20.83
N ARG A 55 -4.71 -0.65 19.57
CA ARG A 55 -4.27 -1.82 18.79
C ARG A 55 -2.91 -1.53 18.13
N PRO A 56 -1.92 -2.43 18.26
CA PRO A 56 -0.62 -2.21 17.65
C PRO A 56 -0.73 -2.20 16.12
N VAL A 57 -0.58 -1.03 15.53
CA VAL A 57 -0.61 -0.80 14.08
C VAL A 57 0.60 -0.03 13.62
N VAL A 58 1.20 -0.47 12.51
CA VAL A 58 2.38 0.13 11.88
C VAL A 58 2.10 0.36 10.41
N VAL A 59 2.45 1.54 9.88
CA VAL A 59 2.49 1.78 8.44
C VAL A 59 3.95 1.67 7.98
N SER A 60 4.26 0.60 7.25
CA SER A 60 5.60 0.30 6.75
C SER A 60 5.82 0.96 5.39
N ARG A 61 6.93 1.69 5.28
CA ARG A 61 7.42 2.30 4.03
C ARG A 61 8.72 1.64 3.55
N GLY A 62 9.00 0.45 4.01
CA GLY A 62 10.22 -0.31 3.70
C GLY A 62 10.07 -1.76 4.15
N THR A 63 11.16 -2.37 4.63
CA THR A 63 11.09 -3.72 5.18
C THR A 63 10.12 -3.75 6.37
N PRO A 64 9.11 -4.64 6.36
CA PRO A 64 8.21 -4.79 7.50
C PRO A 64 8.99 -5.06 8.80
N PRO A 65 8.51 -4.54 9.95
CA PRO A 65 9.19 -4.79 11.22
C PRO A 65 9.19 -6.29 11.53
N PRO A 66 10.27 -6.81 12.14
CA PRO A 66 10.30 -8.19 12.57
C PRO A 66 9.20 -8.44 13.60
N THR A 67 8.42 -9.50 13.40
CA THR A 67 7.39 -9.95 14.32
C THR A 67 7.77 -11.32 14.89
N ARG A 68 7.12 -11.71 16.00
CA ARG A 68 7.22 -13.08 16.48
C ARG A 68 6.69 -14.01 15.40
N ALA A 69 7.36 -15.15 15.19
CA ALA A 69 6.95 -16.13 14.19
C ALA A 69 5.47 -16.53 14.37
N GLY A 70 4.71 -16.43 13.30
CA GLY A 70 3.28 -16.76 13.28
C GLY A 70 2.35 -15.68 13.81
N SER A 71 2.85 -14.57 14.36
CA SER A 71 2.02 -13.49 14.88
C SER A 71 2.07 -12.23 14.01
N GLY A 72 0.97 -11.46 14.02
CA GLY A 72 0.80 -10.26 13.22
C GLY A 72 0.23 -10.50 11.83
N VAL A 73 -0.29 -9.45 11.24
CA VAL A 73 -0.83 -9.45 9.88
C VAL A 73 -0.19 -8.35 9.06
N LEU A 74 0.33 -8.70 7.88
CA LEU A 74 0.80 -7.76 6.87
C LEU A 74 -0.35 -7.47 5.90
N ALA A 75 -0.93 -6.29 6.00
CA ALA A 75 -1.99 -5.83 5.11
C ALA A 75 -1.39 -5.18 3.86
N LEU A 76 -1.62 -5.79 2.72
CA LEU A 76 -1.23 -5.32 1.40
C LEU A 76 -2.45 -4.78 0.67
N THR A 77 -2.35 -3.57 0.15
CA THR A 77 -3.38 -2.93 -0.66
C THR A 77 -2.83 -2.69 -2.06
N PRO A 78 -2.69 -3.75 -2.88
CA PRO A 78 -2.01 -3.66 -4.17
C PRO A 78 -2.80 -2.80 -5.16
N ASP A 79 -2.06 -2.04 -5.97
CA ASP A 79 -2.62 -1.43 -7.17
C ASP A 79 -2.96 -2.50 -8.21
N PRO A 80 -3.88 -2.23 -9.15
CA PRO A 80 -4.31 -3.20 -10.16
C PRO A 80 -3.20 -3.75 -11.06
N GLY A 81 -2.08 -3.03 -11.16
CA GLY A 81 -0.89 -3.43 -11.92
C GLY A 81 0.13 -4.27 -11.14
N ALA A 82 -0.08 -4.48 -9.83
CA ALA A 82 0.81 -5.30 -9.02
C ALA A 82 0.78 -6.77 -9.47
N GLU A 83 1.93 -7.44 -9.38
CA GLU A 83 2.04 -8.87 -9.69
C GLU A 83 2.25 -9.69 -8.41
N LEU A 84 1.87 -10.98 -8.45
CA LEU A 84 2.02 -11.90 -7.31
C LEU A 84 3.46 -11.95 -6.79
N LYS A 85 4.46 -11.88 -7.68
CA LYS A 85 5.88 -11.85 -7.30
C LYS A 85 6.21 -10.64 -6.40
N ASP A 86 5.58 -9.48 -6.64
CA ASP A 86 5.82 -8.27 -5.86
C ASP A 86 5.24 -8.43 -4.46
N LEU A 87 4.06 -9.09 -4.35
CA LEU A 87 3.42 -9.40 -3.07
C LEU A 87 4.26 -10.40 -2.26
N GLN A 88 4.82 -11.42 -2.93
CA GLN A 88 5.63 -12.47 -2.29
C GLN A 88 7.05 -12.01 -1.93
N ALA A 89 7.56 -10.95 -2.58
CA ALA A 89 8.86 -10.37 -2.25
C ALA A 89 8.90 -9.73 -0.85
N LEU A 90 7.74 -9.40 -0.29
CA LEU A 90 7.60 -8.86 1.05
C LEU A 90 7.59 -10.01 2.06
N HIS A 91 8.78 -10.41 2.53
CA HIS A 91 8.92 -11.48 3.51
C HIS A 91 8.36 -11.02 4.87
N PHE A 92 7.34 -11.71 5.35
CA PHE A 92 6.73 -11.49 6.64
C PHE A 92 6.50 -12.82 7.37
N ASN A 93 6.79 -12.86 8.67
CA ASN A 93 6.71 -14.09 9.44
C ASN A 93 5.30 -14.44 9.98
N GLY A 94 4.33 -13.54 9.74
CA GLY A 94 2.92 -13.73 10.09
C GLY A 94 2.05 -13.96 8.87
N LEU A 95 0.75 -13.70 9.01
CA LEU A 95 -0.22 -13.82 7.93
C LEU A 95 -0.15 -12.61 6.99
N THR A 96 -0.16 -12.84 5.69
CA THR A 96 -0.29 -11.76 4.69
C THR A 96 -1.74 -11.61 4.27
N LEU A 97 -2.35 -10.46 4.53
CA LEU A 97 -3.70 -10.10 4.10
C LEU A 97 -3.63 -9.25 2.83
N ILE A 98 -4.11 -9.77 1.73
CA ILE A 98 -4.25 -9.03 0.48
C ILE A 98 -5.66 -8.44 0.44
N VAL A 99 -5.78 -7.12 0.46
CA VAL A 99 -7.06 -6.41 0.30
C VAL A 99 -7.22 -6.06 -1.17
N LEU A 100 -8.19 -6.67 -1.84
CA LEU A 100 -8.39 -6.47 -3.27
C LEU A 100 -8.95 -5.07 -3.56
N PRO A 101 -8.49 -4.41 -4.64
CA PRO A 101 -9.04 -3.13 -5.07
C PRO A 101 -10.48 -3.30 -5.56
N LYS A 102 -11.25 -2.20 -5.59
CA LYS A 102 -12.64 -2.20 -6.05
C LYS A 102 -12.99 -0.97 -6.87
N TRP A 103 -12.52 0.19 -6.43
CA TRP A 103 -12.95 1.46 -6.95
C TRP A 103 -11.88 2.13 -7.82
N ILE A 104 -12.33 2.73 -8.91
CA ILE A 104 -11.54 3.69 -9.68
C ILE A 104 -11.72 5.04 -9.00
N ALA A 105 -10.62 5.65 -8.56
CA ALA A 105 -10.61 7.00 -8.01
C ALA A 105 -10.44 8.03 -9.14
N ALA A 106 -11.17 9.12 -9.04
CA ALA A 106 -10.98 10.29 -9.89
C ALA A 106 -10.92 11.55 -9.01
N PRO A 107 -10.17 12.59 -9.42
CA PRO A 107 -10.20 13.87 -8.73
C PRO A 107 -11.62 14.41 -8.66
N SER A 108 -11.98 15.03 -7.53
CA SER A 108 -13.27 15.68 -7.40
C SER A 108 -13.30 16.97 -8.22
N PRO A 109 -14.34 17.22 -9.03
CA PRO A 109 -14.47 18.49 -9.77
C PRO A 109 -14.59 19.70 -8.85
N LEU A 110 -15.08 19.52 -7.63
CA LEU A 110 -15.31 20.60 -6.65
C LEU A 110 -14.06 20.89 -5.80
N SER A 111 -13.15 19.93 -5.68
CA SER A 111 -11.97 20.05 -4.83
C SER A 111 -10.87 19.14 -5.38
N PRO A 112 -9.83 19.67 -6.05
CA PRO A 112 -8.79 18.88 -6.69
C PRO A 112 -8.02 17.95 -5.74
N ASP A 113 -7.97 18.30 -4.44
CA ASP A 113 -7.32 17.52 -3.39
C ASP A 113 -8.19 16.33 -2.90
N TRP A 114 -9.44 16.26 -3.35
CA TRP A 114 -10.38 15.22 -2.98
C TRP A 114 -10.56 14.23 -4.13
N VAL A 115 -10.72 12.98 -3.79
CA VAL A 115 -11.06 11.93 -4.76
C VAL A 115 -12.48 11.43 -4.53
N GLN A 116 -13.13 11.10 -5.62
CA GLN A 116 -14.44 10.45 -5.64
C GLN A 116 -14.37 9.11 -6.36
N LYS A 117 -15.30 8.22 -6.06
CA LYS A 117 -15.47 6.95 -6.76
C LYS A 117 -16.01 7.23 -8.16
N ALA A 118 -15.21 6.98 -9.18
CA ALA A 118 -15.61 7.14 -10.59
C ALA A 118 -16.35 5.90 -11.14
N GLY A 119 -16.22 4.77 -10.46
CA GLY A 119 -16.86 3.51 -10.85
C GLY A 119 -16.15 2.30 -10.27
N ALA A 120 -16.75 1.13 -10.43
CA ALA A 120 -16.14 -0.12 -10.02
C ALA A 120 -15.14 -0.62 -11.08
N MET A 121 -13.99 -1.06 -10.63
CA MET A 121 -12.93 -1.60 -11.48
C MET A 121 -13.34 -2.93 -12.13
N PRO A 122 -12.95 -3.22 -13.39
CA PRO A 122 -13.21 -4.51 -14.01
C PRO A 122 -12.68 -5.69 -13.18
N ALA A 123 -13.49 -6.73 -13.00
CA ALA A 123 -13.16 -7.89 -12.16
C ALA A 123 -11.81 -8.54 -12.49
N LYS A 124 -11.45 -8.60 -13.77
CA LYS A 124 -10.17 -9.17 -14.24
C LYS A 124 -8.97 -8.40 -13.70
N LEU A 125 -9.06 -7.07 -13.61
CA LEU A 125 -7.99 -6.23 -13.05
C LEU A 125 -7.89 -6.38 -11.53
N VAL A 126 -9.02 -6.55 -10.85
CA VAL A 126 -9.07 -6.73 -9.39
C VAL A 126 -8.35 -8.00 -8.95
N VAL A 127 -8.53 -9.12 -9.66
CA VAL A 127 -7.89 -10.40 -9.32
C VAL A 127 -6.51 -10.58 -9.95
N HIS A 128 -6.06 -9.64 -10.77
CA HIS A 128 -4.75 -9.71 -11.42
C HIS A 128 -3.57 -9.94 -10.45
N PRO A 129 -3.53 -9.27 -9.28
CA PRO A 129 -2.47 -9.48 -8.30
C PRO A 129 -2.36 -10.92 -7.77
N LEU A 130 -3.43 -11.72 -7.85
CA LEU A 130 -3.43 -13.12 -7.41
C LEU A 130 -2.84 -14.08 -8.46
N GLY A 131 -2.63 -13.59 -9.69
CA GLY A 131 -2.05 -14.37 -10.77
C GLY A 131 -2.96 -15.47 -11.34
N THR A 132 -2.36 -16.38 -12.10
CA THR A 132 -3.07 -17.48 -12.80
C THR A 132 -2.83 -18.86 -12.18
N GLY A 133 -1.97 -18.94 -11.17
CA GLY A 133 -1.55 -20.19 -10.52
C GLY A 133 -2.51 -20.68 -9.42
N PRO A 134 -1.99 -21.26 -8.35
CA PRO A 134 -2.79 -21.83 -7.26
C PRO A 134 -3.69 -20.81 -6.56
N LEU A 135 -3.32 -19.53 -6.59
CA LEU A 135 -4.08 -18.43 -6.02
C LEU A 135 -5.11 -17.82 -7.01
N LYS A 136 -5.29 -18.45 -8.18
CA LYS A 136 -6.30 -18.01 -9.14
C LYS A 136 -7.67 -17.89 -8.50
N ALA A 137 -8.32 -16.75 -8.71
CA ALA A 137 -9.61 -16.45 -8.14
C ALA A 137 -10.58 -15.88 -9.18
N GLN A 138 -11.87 -16.01 -8.90
CA GLN A 138 -12.96 -15.36 -9.61
C GLN A 138 -13.67 -14.41 -8.66
N LEU A 139 -14.02 -13.25 -9.19
CA LEU A 139 -14.70 -12.21 -8.46
C LEU A 139 -16.15 -12.12 -8.90
N GLN A 140 -17.07 -11.99 -7.92
CA GLN A 140 -18.47 -11.70 -8.15
C GLN A 140 -18.85 -10.43 -7.38
N ARG A 141 -19.79 -9.66 -7.91
CA ARG A 141 -20.33 -8.47 -7.27
C ARG A 141 -21.84 -8.56 -7.21
N ARG A 142 -22.39 -8.21 -6.04
CA ARG A 142 -23.83 -8.04 -5.87
C ARG A 142 -24.21 -6.65 -6.37
N ALA A 143 -25.17 -6.56 -7.29
CA ALA A 143 -25.61 -5.24 -7.79
C ALA A 143 -26.27 -4.40 -6.68
N GLY A 144 -25.98 -3.10 -6.68
CA GLY A 144 -26.59 -2.11 -5.81
C GLY A 144 -26.05 -2.10 -4.37
N VAL A 145 -26.61 -1.17 -3.58
CA VAL A 145 -26.26 -1.01 -2.16
C VAL A 145 -27.01 -2.03 -1.32
N SER A 146 -26.30 -2.70 -0.43
CA SER A 146 -26.87 -3.68 0.52
C SER A 146 -26.26 -3.48 1.91
N ARG A 147 -26.93 -4.01 2.94
CA ARG A 147 -26.40 -4.13 4.30
C ARG A 147 -26.17 -5.61 4.59
N PRO A 148 -25.05 -6.17 4.13
CA PRO A 148 -24.82 -7.60 4.26
C PRO A 148 -24.54 -7.98 5.71
N VAL A 149 -24.94 -9.19 6.07
CA VAL A 149 -24.59 -9.82 7.33
C VAL A 149 -23.63 -10.94 7.02
N LEU A 150 -22.36 -10.73 7.39
CA LEU A 150 -21.35 -11.74 7.19
C LEU A 150 -21.38 -12.79 8.29
N ARG A 151 -20.99 -14.02 7.95
CA ARG A 151 -20.88 -15.15 8.87
C ARG A 151 -19.50 -15.74 8.80
N ALA A 152 -18.88 -15.90 9.96
CA ALA A 152 -17.60 -16.60 10.05
C ALA A 152 -17.83 -18.11 10.05
N GLY A 153 -17.02 -18.82 9.25
CA GLY A 153 -16.78 -20.24 9.38
C GLY A 153 -15.72 -20.52 10.45
N GLU A 154 -15.47 -21.79 10.71
CA GLU A 154 -14.37 -22.19 11.58
C GLU A 154 -13.02 -21.98 10.88
N GLY A 155 -12.09 -21.24 11.52
CA GLY A 155 -10.75 -21.00 10.99
C GLY A 155 -10.22 -19.61 11.28
N ALA A 156 -8.91 -19.43 11.17
CA ALA A 156 -8.20 -18.15 11.39
C ALA A 156 -8.59 -17.43 12.69
N GLY A 157 -8.84 -18.17 13.77
CA GLY A 157 -9.26 -17.61 15.06
C GLY A 157 -10.74 -17.23 15.16
N PHE A 158 -11.53 -17.42 14.10
CA PHE A 158 -12.98 -17.19 14.14
C PHE A 158 -13.71 -18.41 14.71
N PRO A 159 -14.65 -18.20 15.66
CA PRO A 159 -15.60 -19.23 16.02
C PRO A 159 -16.64 -19.41 14.91
N ALA A 160 -17.03 -20.66 14.67
CA ALA A 160 -18.06 -20.96 13.69
C ALA A 160 -19.40 -20.25 14.03
N GLY A 161 -19.99 -19.59 13.03
CA GLY A 161 -21.28 -18.92 13.15
C GLY A 161 -21.24 -17.52 13.75
N GLU A 162 -20.06 -16.96 14.03
CA GLU A 162 -19.95 -15.55 14.42
C GLU A 162 -20.56 -14.64 13.36
N VAL A 163 -21.35 -13.67 13.80
CA VAL A 163 -22.10 -12.77 12.92
C VAL A 163 -21.46 -11.39 12.90
N LEU A 164 -21.10 -10.93 11.71
CA LEU A 164 -20.45 -9.64 11.48
C LEU A 164 -21.35 -8.79 10.56
N PRO A 165 -22.29 -8.01 11.13
CA PRO A 165 -23.15 -7.14 10.33
C PRO A 165 -22.33 -5.98 9.76
N LEU A 166 -22.56 -5.63 8.50
CA LEU A 166 -21.96 -4.47 7.86
C LEU A 166 -23.00 -3.34 7.71
N GLY A 167 -22.51 -2.13 7.60
CA GLY A 167 -23.26 -0.98 7.14
C GLY A 167 -23.58 -1.06 5.63
N PRO A 168 -23.97 0.06 5.02
CA PRO A 168 -24.25 0.09 3.59
C PRO A 168 -23.00 -0.16 2.77
N ILE A 169 -22.94 -1.26 2.03
CA ILE A 169 -21.89 -1.60 1.06
C ILE A 169 -22.48 -1.54 -0.35
N ASP A 170 -21.89 -0.74 -1.21
CA ASP A 170 -22.24 -0.71 -2.62
C ASP A 170 -21.50 -1.81 -3.37
N GLN A 171 -22.24 -2.63 -4.13
CA GLN A 171 -21.71 -3.73 -4.94
C GLN A 171 -20.79 -4.66 -4.14
N LEU A 172 -21.30 -5.30 -3.08
CA LEU A 172 -20.51 -6.24 -2.27
C LEU A 172 -19.72 -7.20 -3.16
N GLN A 173 -18.41 -7.20 -2.96
CA GLN A 173 -17.45 -7.97 -3.74
C GLN A 173 -17.10 -9.26 -3.00
N THR A 174 -17.23 -10.40 -3.68
CA THR A 174 -16.97 -11.73 -3.13
C THR A 174 -16.02 -12.50 -4.03
N LEU A 175 -15.29 -13.44 -3.45
CA LEU A 175 -14.25 -14.24 -4.11
C LEU A 175 -14.66 -15.72 -4.14
N SER A 176 -14.24 -16.42 -5.18
CA SER A 176 -14.29 -17.89 -5.26
C SER A 176 -13.07 -18.41 -6.01
N GLY A 177 -12.66 -19.66 -5.72
CA GLY A 177 -11.54 -20.31 -6.38
C GLY A 177 -11.12 -21.58 -5.65
N ALA A 178 -10.61 -22.56 -6.36
CA ALA A 178 -10.25 -23.85 -5.79
C ALA A 178 -9.09 -23.79 -4.78
N GLY A 179 -8.24 -22.75 -4.85
CA GLY A 179 -7.12 -22.53 -3.92
C GLY A 179 -7.49 -21.79 -2.64
N TRP A 180 -8.78 -21.48 -2.41
CA TRP A 180 -9.25 -20.64 -1.33
C TRP A 180 -10.26 -21.34 -0.45
N ASP A 181 -10.05 -21.28 0.85
CA ASP A 181 -10.99 -21.73 1.87
C ASP A 181 -11.74 -20.51 2.43
N PRO A 182 -13.09 -20.45 2.29
CA PRO A 182 -13.87 -19.33 2.78
C PRO A 182 -13.89 -19.32 4.31
N ILE A 183 -13.46 -18.21 4.92
CA ILE A 183 -13.46 -18.01 6.38
C ILE A 183 -14.61 -17.11 6.82
N VAL A 184 -14.85 -16.01 6.09
CA VAL A 184 -16.00 -15.14 6.32
C VAL A 184 -16.79 -15.03 5.02
N THR A 185 -18.08 -15.35 5.10
CA THR A 185 -18.96 -15.42 3.92
C THR A 185 -20.14 -14.47 4.04
N ASP A 186 -20.71 -14.13 2.89
CA ASP A 186 -22.01 -13.44 2.84
C ASP A 186 -23.18 -14.44 3.10
N GLU A 187 -24.41 -13.94 3.05
CA GLU A 187 -25.64 -14.72 3.27
C GLU A 187 -25.84 -15.84 2.22
N GLN A 188 -25.14 -15.78 1.09
CA GLN A 188 -25.16 -16.81 0.05
C GLN A 188 -23.98 -17.79 0.14
N GLY A 189 -23.17 -17.71 1.20
CA GLY A 189 -21.99 -18.57 1.39
C GLY A 189 -20.79 -18.21 0.51
N ARG A 190 -20.76 -17.02 -0.10
CA ARG A 190 -19.66 -16.56 -0.94
C ARG A 190 -18.61 -15.84 -0.07
N ALA A 191 -17.34 -16.11 -0.33
CA ALA A 191 -16.27 -15.61 0.51
C ALA A 191 -16.07 -14.09 0.37
N VAL A 192 -16.09 -13.40 1.51
CA VAL A 192 -15.59 -12.02 1.66
C VAL A 192 -14.17 -12.03 2.21
N LEU A 193 -13.87 -12.97 3.14
CA LEU A 193 -12.52 -13.29 3.58
C LEU A 193 -12.23 -14.77 3.29
N ALA A 194 -11.12 -15.05 2.65
CA ALA A 194 -10.68 -16.41 2.36
C ALA A 194 -9.21 -16.61 2.70
N LEU A 195 -8.85 -17.82 3.14
CA LEU A 195 -7.46 -18.25 3.34
C LEU A 195 -7.00 -19.08 2.15
N SER A 196 -5.73 -18.93 1.80
CA SER A 196 -5.08 -19.82 0.84
C SER A 196 -4.90 -21.20 1.46
N ARG A 197 -5.23 -22.25 0.71
CA ARG A 197 -4.98 -23.65 1.09
C ARG A 197 -3.49 -23.97 1.27
N GLN A 198 -2.62 -23.16 0.68
CA GLN A 198 -1.18 -23.27 0.87
C GLN A 198 -0.71 -22.61 2.18
N GLY A 199 -1.60 -21.92 2.89
CA GLY A 199 -1.30 -21.18 4.12
C GLY A 199 -0.62 -19.83 3.87
N GLY A 200 -0.49 -19.04 4.94
CA GLY A 200 0.27 -17.79 4.98
C GLY A 200 -0.35 -16.59 4.26
N ILE A 201 -1.39 -16.78 3.45
CA ILE A 201 -2.05 -15.70 2.70
C ILE A 201 -3.55 -15.73 2.94
N ALA A 202 -4.11 -14.58 3.30
CA ALA A 202 -5.55 -14.32 3.32
C ALA A 202 -5.90 -13.27 2.26
N VAL A 203 -7.11 -13.33 1.73
CA VAL A 203 -7.64 -12.30 0.83
C VAL A 203 -8.94 -11.76 1.38
N LEU A 204 -8.99 -10.43 1.54
CA LEU A 204 -10.24 -9.69 1.76
C LEU A 204 -10.72 -9.22 0.38
N SER A 205 -11.85 -9.75 -0.07
CA SER A 205 -12.36 -9.47 -1.40
C SER A 205 -12.93 -8.07 -1.54
N ASP A 206 -13.60 -7.53 -0.51
CA ASP A 206 -14.21 -6.20 -0.52
C ASP A 206 -13.43 -5.21 0.35
N PRO A 207 -12.77 -4.20 -0.24
CA PRO A 207 -12.02 -3.19 0.50
C PRO A 207 -12.91 -2.26 1.35
N ASP A 208 -14.22 -2.16 1.04
CA ASP A 208 -15.14 -1.29 1.77
C ASP A 208 -15.36 -1.77 3.23
N VAL A 209 -14.91 -2.98 3.57
CA VAL A 209 -14.87 -3.46 4.96
C VAL A 209 -13.81 -2.73 5.80
N LEU A 210 -12.72 -2.26 5.18
CA LEU A 210 -11.58 -1.65 5.88
C LEU A 210 -11.25 -0.22 5.43
N ASN A 211 -11.74 0.22 4.27
CA ASN A 211 -11.40 1.56 3.77
C ASN A 211 -12.06 2.66 4.62
N THR A 212 -11.58 3.88 4.49
CA THR A 212 -12.02 5.04 5.29
C THR A 212 -13.53 5.26 5.20
N GLN A 213 -14.14 5.06 4.04
CA GLN A 213 -15.59 5.22 3.87
C GLN A 213 -16.36 4.11 4.59
N GLY A 214 -15.90 2.87 4.50
CA GLY A 214 -16.56 1.74 5.15
C GLY A 214 -16.51 1.85 6.68
N VAL A 215 -15.33 2.14 7.24
CA VAL A 215 -15.18 2.28 8.70
C VAL A 215 -15.81 3.54 9.29
N ALA A 216 -16.37 4.43 8.47
CA ALA A 216 -17.24 5.51 8.94
C ALA A 216 -18.59 5.00 9.47
N ASP A 217 -19.03 3.80 9.05
CA ASP A 217 -20.18 3.10 9.65
C ASP A 217 -19.73 2.24 10.82
N LEU A 218 -20.46 2.33 11.94
CA LEU A 218 -20.08 1.64 13.18
C LEU A 218 -20.07 0.11 13.04
N ASN A 219 -21.00 -0.48 12.31
CA ASN A 219 -21.08 -1.92 12.13
C ASN A 219 -19.89 -2.41 11.29
N THR A 220 -19.62 -1.73 10.18
CA THR A 220 -18.48 -2.03 9.32
C THR A 220 -17.16 -1.84 10.07
N ALA A 221 -17.02 -0.77 10.87
CA ALA A 221 -15.84 -0.54 11.68
C ALA A 221 -15.59 -1.68 12.68
N ARG A 222 -16.64 -2.14 13.38
CA ARG A 222 -16.56 -3.29 14.29
C ARG A 222 -16.17 -4.57 13.57
N ALA A 223 -16.82 -4.87 12.45
CA ALA A 223 -16.50 -6.06 11.65
C ALA A 223 -15.05 -6.01 11.12
N GLY A 224 -14.60 -4.85 10.62
CA GLY A 224 -13.24 -4.67 10.13
C GLY A 224 -12.17 -4.84 11.22
N VAL A 225 -12.40 -4.26 12.41
CA VAL A 225 -11.51 -4.42 13.57
C VAL A 225 -11.48 -5.87 14.03
N GLU A 226 -12.64 -6.55 14.12
CA GLU A 226 -12.74 -7.96 14.52
C GLU A 226 -11.96 -8.85 13.53
N ILE A 227 -12.13 -8.65 12.23
CA ILE A 227 -11.38 -9.38 11.21
C ILE A 227 -9.87 -9.19 11.41
N LEU A 228 -9.40 -7.97 11.60
CA LEU A 228 -7.97 -7.72 11.82
C LEU A 228 -7.47 -8.28 13.15
N ASP A 229 -8.26 -8.18 14.23
CA ASP A 229 -7.89 -8.72 15.54
C ASP A 229 -7.77 -10.25 15.52
N ARG A 230 -8.65 -10.96 14.79
CA ARG A 230 -8.54 -12.42 14.61
C ARG A 230 -7.31 -12.80 13.78
N LEU A 231 -7.10 -12.12 12.66
CA LEU A 231 -5.99 -12.45 11.75
C LEU A 231 -4.61 -12.16 12.34
N ARG A 232 -4.47 -11.15 13.21
CA ARG A 232 -3.16 -10.74 13.75
C ARG A 232 -2.62 -11.60 14.89
N ASP A 233 -3.43 -12.49 15.48
CA ASP A 233 -3.02 -13.37 16.57
C ASP A 233 -2.12 -12.68 17.63
N HIS A 234 -2.64 -11.62 18.25
CA HIS A 234 -1.94 -10.76 19.24
C HIS A 234 -0.73 -9.95 18.73
N GLY A 235 -0.28 -10.15 17.48
CA GLY A 235 0.78 -9.35 16.87
C GLY A 235 0.30 -8.00 16.34
N PRO A 236 1.16 -7.22 15.71
CA PRO A 236 0.79 -5.95 15.10
C PRO A 236 0.04 -6.14 13.78
N VAL A 237 -0.78 -5.15 13.41
CA VAL A 237 -1.26 -4.94 12.04
C VAL A 237 -0.24 -4.07 11.33
N VAL A 238 0.37 -4.58 10.26
CA VAL A 238 1.37 -3.85 9.48
C VAL A 238 0.77 -3.55 8.11
N PHE A 239 0.50 -2.28 7.82
CA PHE A 239 0.11 -1.84 6.48
C PHE A 239 1.37 -1.51 5.69
N ASP A 240 1.61 -2.22 4.60
CA ASP A 240 2.69 -1.90 3.68
C ASP A 240 2.21 -0.94 2.59
N VAL A 241 3.00 0.11 2.33
CA VAL A 241 2.71 1.09 1.29
C VAL A 241 3.81 1.15 0.21
N THR A 242 4.73 0.20 0.22
CA THR A 242 5.81 0.13 -0.78
C THR A 242 5.27 -0.22 -2.15
N LEU A 243 4.26 -1.10 -2.20
CA LEU A 243 3.56 -1.48 -3.44
C LEU A 243 2.79 -0.31 -4.10
N ASN A 244 2.48 0.73 -3.32
CA ASN A 244 1.83 1.94 -3.81
C ASN A 244 2.84 3.04 -4.20
N GLY A 245 4.14 2.70 -4.35
CA GLY A 245 5.19 3.64 -4.71
C GLY A 245 5.56 4.65 -3.62
N LEU A 246 5.14 4.39 -2.37
CA LEU A 246 5.41 5.24 -1.20
C LEU A 246 6.55 4.68 -0.33
N GLY A 247 7.27 3.70 -0.85
CA GLY A 247 8.43 3.12 -0.19
C GLY A 247 9.54 4.15 0.03
N ARG A 248 10.18 4.10 1.20
CA ARG A 248 11.41 4.82 1.51
C ARG A 248 12.59 3.88 1.35
N GLY A 249 12.92 3.55 0.09
CA GLY A 249 14.06 2.69 -0.21
C GLY A 249 15.40 3.40 0.03
N ARG A 250 16.43 2.62 0.30
CA ARG A 250 17.82 3.09 0.22
C ARG A 250 18.17 3.30 -1.25
N SER A 251 17.92 4.49 -1.79
CA SER A 251 18.44 4.88 -3.10
C SER A 251 19.97 4.92 -3.01
N LEU A 252 20.67 4.31 -3.98
CA LEU A 252 22.12 4.43 -4.09
C LEU A 252 22.56 5.90 -4.14
N LEU A 253 21.75 6.74 -4.79
CA LEU A 253 21.96 8.16 -4.85
C LEU A 253 21.85 8.82 -3.46
N LYS A 254 20.84 8.41 -2.65
CA LYS A 254 20.70 8.88 -1.28
C LYS A 254 21.87 8.41 -0.40
N LEU A 255 22.33 7.18 -0.60
CA LEU A 255 23.48 6.62 0.14
C LEU A 255 24.76 7.44 -0.12
N ALA A 256 24.95 7.96 -1.33
CA ALA A 256 26.08 8.83 -1.65
C ALA A 256 26.10 10.14 -0.83
N PHE A 257 24.93 10.62 -0.37
CA PHE A 257 24.79 11.83 0.47
C PHE A 257 24.66 11.53 1.98
N GLN A 258 24.81 10.27 2.40
CA GLN A 258 24.79 9.88 3.81
C GLN A 258 26.19 9.50 4.32
N PRO A 259 26.51 9.74 5.61
CA PRO A 259 27.72 9.17 6.20
C PRO A 259 27.71 7.62 6.11
N PRO A 260 28.83 6.95 5.76
CA PRO A 260 30.17 7.46 5.61
C PRO A 260 30.54 7.95 4.19
N LEU A 261 29.64 7.82 3.18
CA LEU A 261 30.00 8.10 1.77
C LEU A 261 29.96 9.59 1.41
N LEU A 262 29.35 10.45 2.25
CA LEU A 262 29.26 11.89 2.02
C LEU A 262 30.64 12.54 1.75
N GLY A 263 31.66 12.18 2.53
CA GLY A 263 33.02 12.71 2.34
C GLY A 263 33.59 12.40 0.97
N ALA A 264 33.47 11.16 0.52
CA ALA A 264 33.94 10.75 -0.81
C ALA A 264 33.17 11.48 -1.93
N THR A 265 31.87 11.63 -1.78
CA THR A 265 31.03 12.35 -2.75
C THR A 265 31.40 13.82 -2.83
N LEU A 266 31.65 14.48 -1.70
CA LEU A 266 32.14 15.88 -1.67
C LEU A 266 33.52 16.03 -2.30
N CYS A 267 34.44 15.10 -2.06
CA CYS A 267 35.75 15.10 -2.69
C CYS A 267 35.68 14.96 -4.21
N LEU A 268 34.81 14.07 -4.70
CA LEU A 268 34.59 13.89 -6.14
C LEU A 268 33.98 15.14 -6.78
N LEU A 269 32.99 15.76 -6.12
CA LEU A 269 32.38 17.00 -6.59
C LEU A 269 33.37 18.17 -6.61
N ALA A 270 34.18 18.32 -5.58
CA ALA A 270 35.26 19.33 -5.52
C ALA A 270 36.28 19.11 -6.61
N GLY A 271 36.74 17.86 -6.83
CA GLY A 271 37.67 17.51 -7.90
C GLY A 271 37.12 17.81 -9.29
N ALA A 272 35.84 17.45 -9.53
CA ALA A 272 35.18 17.77 -10.81
C ALA A 272 35.04 19.27 -11.04
N LEU A 273 34.72 20.03 -9.98
CA LEU A 273 34.65 21.51 -10.04
C LEU A 273 36.02 22.12 -10.37
N MET A 274 37.09 21.67 -9.71
CA MET A 274 38.45 22.13 -9.98
C MET A 274 38.90 21.81 -11.40
N MET A 275 38.63 20.62 -11.93
CA MET A 275 38.89 20.26 -13.31
C MET A 275 38.14 21.14 -14.29
N GLY A 276 36.86 21.40 -14.02
CA GLY A 276 36.02 22.29 -14.82
C GLY A 276 36.57 23.72 -14.86
N LEU A 277 36.96 24.28 -13.72
CA LEU A 277 37.56 25.61 -13.63
C LEU A 277 38.89 25.66 -14.37
N HIS A 278 39.73 24.63 -14.27
CA HIS A 278 40.99 24.54 -14.99
C HIS A 278 40.78 24.47 -16.50
N ALA A 279 39.80 23.71 -16.98
CA ALA A 279 39.46 23.66 -18.41
C ALA A 279 38.98 25.02 -18.95
N VAL A 280 38.17 25.75 -18.20
CA VAL A 280 37.71 27.09 -18.56
C VAL A 280 38.89 28.08 -18.60
N ALA A 281 39.79 28.02 -17.63
CA ALA A 281 40.97 28.89 -17.61
C ALA A 281 41.89 28.64 -18.83
N ARG A 282 42.08 27.38 -19.24
CA ARG A 282 42.86 27.03 -20.44
C ARG A 282 42.23 27.54 -21.74
N LEU A 283 40.91 27.43 -21.88
CA LEU A 283 40.19 27.94 -23.06
C LEU A 283 40.27 29.47 -23.18
N SER A 284 40.34 30.19 -22.04
CA SER A 284 40.51 31.64 -22.01
C SER A 284 41.89 32.10 -22.48
N LEU A 285 42.92 31.27 -22.34
CA LEU A 285 44.31 31.61 -22.75
C LEU A 285 44.58 31.36 -24.24
N ILE A 286 43.77 30.60 -24.92
CA ILE A 286 43.93 30.29 -26.36
C ILE A 286 43.35 31.44 -27.26
N HIS A 287 42.59 32.36 -26.68
CA HIS A 287 42.02 33.50 -27.42
C HIS A 287 42.83 34.81 -27.31
N ILE A 288 44.07 34.76 -26.81
CA ILE A 288 45.03 35.83 -26.84
C ILE A 288 46.16 35.45 -27.80
#